data_f46ece8d873b6b1ea7fc626fc1bcd333
#
_entry.id   f46ece8d873b6b1ea7fc626fc1bcd333
#
_cell.length_a   1.000
_cell.length_b   1.000
_cell.length_c   1.000
_cell.angle_alpha   90.00
_cell.angle_beta   90.00
_cell.angle_gamma   90.00
#
_symmetry.space_group_name_H-M   'P 1'
#
loop_
_entity.id
_entity.type
_entity.pdbx_description
1 polymer ?
#
loop_
_entity_poly.entity_id
_entity_poly.type
_entity_poly.pdbx_seq_one_letter_code
_entity_poly.pdbx_strand_id
1 'polypeptide(L)'
;NRSTAHAALCRFLEQAYTAGTKIVLVVTGKGLRQGGEIGVLRRAVPTWLNEQSMRPWVHAFDHAAPRDGGEGALYIVMRRRR
;
A
#
# COMPACT_ATOMS: atom_id res chain seq x y z
N ASN A 1 -7.41 -4.22 12.76
CA ASN A 1 -7.88 -5.37 11.97
C ASN A 1 -7.85 -5.06 10.48
N ARG A 2 -8.30 -6.02 9.69
CA ARG A 2 -8.25 -5.92 8.24
C ARG A 2 -9.07 -4.76 7.69
N SER A 3 -10.28 -4.60 8.18
CA SER A 3 -11.16 -3.51 7.73
C SER A 3 -10.59 -2.14 8.08
N THR A 4 -10.02 -2.02 9.26
CA THR A 4 -9.39 -0.78 9.70
C THR A 4 -8.18 -0.45 8.84
N ALA A 5 -7.36 -1.45 8.53
CA ALA A 5 -6.19 -1.26 7.67
C ALA A 5 -6.59 -0.86 6.26
N HIS A 6 -7.62 -1.48 5.72
CA HIS A 6 -8.13 -1.14 4.39
C HIS A 6 -8.60 0.32 4.34
N ALA A 7 -9.38 0.75 5.32
CA ALA A 7 -9.86 2.12 5.38
C ALA A 7 -8.71 3.12 5.54
N ALA A 8 -7.72 2.77 6.36
CA ALA A 8 -6.55 3.61 6.57
C ALA A 8 -5.75 3.77 5.27
N LEU A 9 -5.59 2.69 4.52
CA LEU A 9 -4.88 2.75 3.24
C LEU A 9 -5.64 3.62 2.24
N CYS A 10 -6.95 3.48 2.16
CA CYS A 10 -7.76 4.33 1.29
C CYS A 10 -7.55 5.81 1.58
N ARG A 11 -7.64 6.18 2.87
CA ARG A 11 -7.46 7.58 3.26
C ARG A 11 -6.05 8.08 2.96
N PHE A 12 -5.05 7.24 3.22
CA PHE A 12 -3.66 7.60 2.96
C PHE A 12 -3.45 7.86 1.47
N LEU A 13 -3.95 6.99 0.61
CA LEU A 13 -3.79 7.15 -0.84
C LEU A 13 -4.56 8.35 -1.36
N GLU A 14 -5.76 8.58 -0.85
CA GLU A 14 -6.54 9.74 -1.24
C GLU A 14 -5.80 11.04 -0.89
N GLN A 15 -5.24 11.11 0.30
CA GLN A 15 -4.50 12.28 0.74
C GLN A 15 -3.24 12.49 -0.11
N ALA A 16 -2.51 11.40 -0.38
CA ALA A 16 -1.31 11.48 -1.22
C ALA A 16 -1.65 11.94 -2.63
N TYR A 17 -2.72 11.41 -3.19
CA TYR A 17 -3.18 11.81 -4.52
C TYR A 17 -3.55 13.30 -4.53
N THR A 18 -4.32 13.74 -3.55
CA THR A 18 -4.77 15.13 -3.46
C THR A 18 -3.59 16.09 -3.28
N ALA A 19 -2.57 15.65 -2.55
CA ALA A 19 -1.36 16.45 -2.34
C ALA A 19 -0.42 16.46 -3.54
N GLY A 20 -0.70 15.64 -4.56
CA GLY A 20 0.17 15.57 -5.74
C GLY A 20 1.42 14.75 -5.52
N THR A 21 1.45 13.92 -4.48
CA THR A 21 2.59 13.06 -4.19
C THR A 21 2.74 12.01 -5.30
N LYS A 22 3.96 11.83 -5.79
CA LYS A 22 4.18 10.95 -6.93
C LYS A 22 4.42 9.49 -6.53
N ILE A 23 5.13 9.27 -5.44
CA ILE A 23 5.48 7.93 -4.98
C ILE A 23 5.35 7.90 -3.47
N VAL A 24 4.75 6.82 -2.95
CA VAL A 24 4.66 6.59 -1.51
C VAL A 24 5.20 5.20 -1.20
N LEU A 25 5.65 5.02 0.04
CA LEU A 25 6.12 3.74 0.53
C LEU A 25 5.16 3.27 1.61
N VAL A 26 4.63 2.06 1.46
CA VAL A 26 3.74 1.46 2.44
C VAL A 26 4.45 0.26 3.06
N VAL A 27 4.62 0.29 4.37
CA VAL A 27 5.28 -0.79 5.10
C VAL A 27 4.22 -1.70 5.69
N THR A 28 4.20 -2.94 5.23
CA THR A 28 3.25 -3.97 5.71
C THR A 28 3.90 -4.94 6.69
N GLY A 29 5.23 -4.89 6.79
CA GLY A 29 6.00 -5.90 7.51
C GLY A 29 6.20 -7.15 6.67
N LYS A 30 7.08 -8.02 7.13
CA LYS A 30 7.44 -9.24 6.39
C LYS A 30 6.58 -10.44 6.73
N GLY A 31 5.73 -10.33 7.74
CA GLY A 31 4.87 -11.44 8.14
C GLY A 31 5.59 -12.51 8.95
N LEU A 32 6.67 -12.15 9.60
CA LEU A 32 7.49 -13.11 10.35
C LEU A 32 6.97 -13.37 11.75
N ARG A 33 6.01 -12.60 12.22
CA ARG A 33 5.44 -12.77 13.56
C ARG A 33 4.36 -13.81 13.56
N GLN A 34 4.32 -14.59 14.63
CA GLN A 34 3.20 -15.48 14.89
C GLN A 34 1.96 -14.62 15.15
N GLY A 35 0.80 -15.10 14.69
CA GLY A 35 -0.44 -14.36 14.83
C GLY A 35 -0.92 -13.74 13.54
N GLY A 36 -0.09 -13.63 12.55
CA GLY A 36 -0.52 -13.50 11.19
C GLY A 36 -1.10 -12.19 10.70
N GLU A 37 -1.34 -11.18 11.55
CA GLU A 37 -1.90 -9.92 11.05
C GLU A 37 -0.97 -9.23 10.07
N ILE A 38 0.33 -9.25 10.35
CA ILE A 38 1.32 -8.67 9.45
C ILE A 38 1.37 -9.44 8.15
N GLY A 39 1.31 -10.78 8.23
CA GLY A 39 1.25 -11.61 7.03
C GLY A 39 -0.01 -11.38 6.23
N VAL A 40 -1.12 -11.12 6.90
CA VAL A 40 -2.39 -10.81 6.25
C VAL A 40 -2.27 -9.52 5.45
N LEU A 41 -1.69 -8.47 6.04
CA LEU A 41 -1.52 -7.19 5.36
C LEU A 41 -0.59 -7.32 4.16
N ARG A 42 0.50 -8.05 4.31
CA ARG A 42 1.44 -8.27 3.22
C ARG A 42 0.76 -8.89 2.00
N ARG A 43 -0.20 -9.79 2.23
CA ARG A 43 -0.94 -10.43 1.14
C ARG A 43 -2.08 -9.57 0.64
N ALA A 44 -2.77 -8.91 1.57
CA ALA A 44 -4.00 -8.19 1.24
C ALA A 44 -3.74 -6.88 0.51
N VAL A 45 -2.68 -6.15 0.86
CA VAL A 45 -2.45 -4.81 0.30
C VAL A 45 -2.32 -4.84 -1.23
N PRO A 46 -1.54 -5.74 -1.85
CA PRO A 46 -1.51 -5.80 -3.32
C PRO A 46 -2.88 -6.02 -3.94
N THR A 47 -3.71 -6.87 -3.32
CA THR A 47 -5.06 -7.11 -3.80
C THR A 47 -5.90 -5.84 -3.70
N TRP A 48 -5.80 -5.14 -2.57
CA TRP A 48 -6.53 -3.89 -2.36
C TRP A 48 -6.14 -2.82 -3.37
N LEU A 49 -4.85 -2.71 -3.69
CA LEU A 49 -4.37 -1.71 -4.63
C LEU A 49 -4.91 -1.92 -6.04
N ASN A 50 -5.35 -3.14 -6.36
CA ASN A 50 -5.96 -3.45 -7.63
C ASN A 50 -7.48 -3.27 -7.65
N GLU A 51 -8.08 -2.93 -6.50
CA GLU A 51 -9.52 -2.72 -6.44
C GLU A 51 -9.92 -1.45 -7.19
N GLN A 52 -11.14 -1.46 -7.74
CA GLN A 52 -11.67 -0.31 -8.45
C GLN A 52 -11.72 0.95 -7.57
N SER A 53 -11.91 0.76 -6.26
CA SER A 53 -11.95 1.89 -5.32
C SER A 53 -10.60 2.59 -5.19
N MET A 54 -9.51 1.89 -5.44
CA MET A 54 -8.16 2.46 -5.28
C MET A 54 -7.47 2.77 -6.60
N ARG A 55 -7.89 2.12 -7.69
CA ARG A 55 -7.28 2.33 -9.00
C ARG A 55 -7.26 3.78 -9.46
N PRO A 56 -8.25 4.62 -9.12
CA PRO A 56 -8.17 6.04 -9.51
C PRO A 56 -6.94 6.76 -8.97
N TRP A 57 -6.35 6.27 -7.89
CA TRP A 57 -5.18 6.92 -7.27
C TRP A 57 -3.87 6.20 -7.59
N VAL A 58 -3.93 4.93 -7.95
CA VAL A 58 -2.75 4.07 -8.08
C VAL A 58 -2.44 3.81 -9.55
N HIS A 59 -1.25 4.21 -9.97
CA HIS A 59 -0.78 3.91 -11.33
C HIS A 59 -0.13 2.53 -11.38
N ALA A 60 0.79 2.26 -10.44
CA ALA A 60 1.52 0.99 -10.39
C ALA A 60 2.07 0.81 -8.98
N PHE A 61 2.46 -0.42 -8.66
CA PHE A 61 3.13 -0.70 -7.39
C PHE A 61 4.04 -1.91 -7.55
N ASP A 62 5.05 -1.99 -6.69
CA ASP A 62 5.98 -3.11 -6.67
C ASP A 62 6.64 -3.17 -5.29
N HIS A 63 7.27 -4.28 -5.00
CA HIS A 63 8.01 -4.44 -3.76
C HIS A 63 9.17 -3.46 -3.70
N ALA A 64 9.44 -2.97 -2.49
CA ALA A 64 10.54 -2.05 -2.26
C ALA A 64 11.88 -2.76 -2.39
N ALA A 65 12.95 -1.98 -2.62
CA ALA A 65 14.30 -2.51 -2.59
C ALA A 65 14.62 -3.03 -1.19
N PRO A 66 15.55 -3.99 -1.06
CA PRO A 66 15.88 -4.56 0.26
C PRO A 66 16.20 -3.51 1.33
N ARG A 67 16.93 -2.46 0.96
CA ARG A 67 17.28 -1.39 1.90
C ARG A 67 16.06 -0.57 2.36
N ASP A 68 14.95 -0.64 1.63
CA ASP A 68 13.74 0.14 1.92
C ASP A 68 12.62 -0.75 2.45
N GLY A 69 12.94 -1.98 2.86
CA GLY A 69 11.98 -2.88 3.45
C GLY A 69 11.72 -4.15 2.66
N GLY A 70 12.20 -4.24 1.42
CA GLY A 70 12.09 -5.45 0.61
C GLY A 70 10.65 -5.96 0.50
N GLU A 71 10.45 -7.22 0.84
CA GLU A 71 9.13 -7.86 0.76
C GLU A 71 8.15 -7.33 1.78
N GLY A 72 8.63 -6.62 2.81
CA GLY A 72 7.77 -6.04 3.84
C GLY A 72 7.30 -4.64 3.51
N ALA A 73 7.57 -4.14 2.31
CA ALA A 73 7.16 -2.80 1.92
C ALA A 73 6.87 -2.75 0.42
N LEU A 74 6.05 -1.78 0.04
CA LEU A 74 5.67 -1.57 -1.36
C LEU A 74 5.87 -0.11 -1.73
N TYR A 75 6.47 0.13 -2.88
CA TYR A 75 6.40 1.43 -3.53
C TYR A 75 5.12 1.51 -4.33
N ILE A 76 4.38 2.59 -4.16
CA ILE A 76 3.17 2.85 -4.93
C ILE A 76 3.39 4.11 -5.74
N VAL A 77 3.29 3.98 -7.05
CA VAL A 77 3.37 5.13 -7.96
C VAL A 77 1.96 5.67 -8.10
N MET A 78 1.76 6.90 -7.69
CA MET A 78 0.46 7.53 -7.71
C MET A 78 0.11 8.01 -9.11
N ARG A 79 -1.16 7.97 -9.44
CA ARG A 79 -1.63 8.60 -10.68
C ARG A 79 -1.43 10.10 -10.57
N ARG A 80 -1.22 10.72 -11.73
CA ARG A 80 -1.08 12.16 -11.79
C ARG A 80 -2.43 12.80 -11.47
N ARG A 81 -2.40 13.76 -10.56
CA ARG A 81 -3.57 14.56 -10.25
C ARG A 81 -3.86 15.50 -11.42
N ARG A 82 -5.11 15.57 -11.77
CA ARG A 82 -5.56 16.47 -12.85
C ARG A 82 -6.39 17.61 -12.32
#